data_04addcdaa36a1a8b408e5e3081b6805e
#
_entry.id   04addcdaa36a1a8b408e5e3081b6805e
#
_cell.length_a   1.000
_cell.length_b   1.000
_cell.length_c   1.000
_cell.angle_alpha   90.00
_cell.angle_beta   90.00
_cell.angle_gamma   90.00
#
_symmetry.space_group_name_H-M   'P 1'
#
loop_
_entity.id
_entity.type
_entity.pdbx_description
1 polymer ?
#
loop_
_entity_poly.entity_id
_entity_poly.type
_entity_poly.pdbx_seq_one_letter_code
_entity_poly.pdbx_strand_id
1 'polypeptide(L)'
;MDFGLSDDQREIQRTARALLAERARAGGFSSLREHAEARRPDRELWRELRELGWLGIALPERYGGQGLGSVELSILCEELGRSLAPIPFLPTVLASTLIEHAGSDEQRERLLPPLASGEQGAAVGVLSEGRAELVIGGGEAHVLVLLEDGRARVLPAGQTDITLVACIDPTRSAAEVTPAEGAGELLEGDLPGGLDRALVAIASELVGVCDRALELTVAYVKERKQFGVPVGSYQAVSHRCAQMLLDTERARSATAYAAWAADADPERLPRAAAMAKASASEAAVDVSASAIQAHGGIGFTWEADIHWLYKRSLLDAALLGGAKRQRARLAALL
;
A
#
# COMPACT_ATOMS: atom_id res chain seq x y z
N MET A 1 8.64 25.86 0.46
CA MET A 1 8.58 24.41 0.23
C MET A 1 7.91 24.21 -1.13
N ASP A 2 8.60 23.63 -2.08
CA ASP A 2 8.00 23.23 -3.36
C ASP A 2 7.67 21.74 -3.23
N PHE A 3 6.38 21.37 -3.35
CA PHE A 3 5.93 19.99 -3.34
C PHE A 3 5.70 19.45 -4.77
N GLY A 4 6.12 20.21 -5.80
CA GLY A 4 6.12 19.72 -7.16
C GLY A 4 7.15 18.59 -7.34
N LEU A 5 6.77 17.54 -8.07
CA LEU A 5 7.71 16.48 -8.41
C LEU A 5 8.87 17.04 -9.26
N SER A 6 10.08 16.54 -9.05
CA SER A 6 11.23 16.77 -9.93
C SER A 6 11.01 16.12 -11.30
N ASP A 7 11.87 16.40 -12.27
CA ASP A 7 11.75 15.76 -13.59
C ASP A 7 12.00 14.24 -13.51
N ASP A 8 12.96 13.82 -12.68
CA ASP A 8 13.24 12.39 -12.44
C ASP A 8 12.05 11.70 -11.75
N GLN A 9 11.45 12.35 -10.75
CA GLN A 9 10.25 11.83 -10.07
C GLN A 9 9.05 11.72 -11.02
N ARG A 10 8.87 12.69 -11.92
CA ARG A 10 7.85 12.59 -12.98
C ARG A 10 8.13 11.47 -13.96
N GLU A 11 9.40 11.19 -14.24
CA GLU A 11 9.79 10.07 -15.12
C GLU A 11 9.48 8.73 -14.45
N ILE A 12 9.80 8.55 -13.16
CA ILE A 12 9.42 7.37 -12.38
C ILE A 12 7.90 7.17 -12.44
N GLN A 13 7.13 8.23 -12.17
CA GLN A 13 5.66 8.16 -12.21
C GLN A 13 5.14 7.76 -13.59
N ARG A 14 5.65 8.37 -14.67
CA ARG A 14 5.24 8.07 -16.04
C ARG A 14 5.54 6.62 -16.43
N THR A 15 6.74 6.15 -16.09
CA THR A 15 7.19 4.79 -16.37
C THR A 15 6.34 3.78 -15.62
N ALA A 16 6.10 3.99 -14.32
CA ALA A 16 5.25 3.12 -13.51
C ALA A 16 3.82 3.08 -14.06
N ARG A 17 3.24 4.25 -14.34
CA ARG A 17 1.89 4.35 -14.89
C ARG A 17 1.75 3.67 -16.26
N ALA A 18 2.73 3.84 -17.15
CA ALA A 18 2.73 3.23 -18.47
C ALA A 18 2.80 1.70 -18.40
N LEU A 19 3.73 1.16 -17.61
CA LEU A 19 3.90 -0.28 -17.39
C LEU A 19 2.62 -0.91 -16.83
N LEU A 20 2.09 -0.35 -15.75
CA LEU A 20 0.91 -0.87 -15.08
C LEU A 20 -0.37 -0.73 -15.92
N ALA A 21 -0.48 0.35 -16.72
CA ALA A 21 -1.60 0.54 -17.64
C ALA A 21 -1.54 -0.42 -18.83
N GLU A 22 -0.37 -0.78 -19.32
CA GLU A 22 -0.19 -1.77 -20.38
C GLU A 22 -0.64 -3.15 -19.89
N ARG A 23 -0.24 -3.54 -18.69
CA ARG A 23 -0.66 -4.78 -18.04
C ARG A 23 -2.18 -4.82 -17.82
N ALA A 24 -2.76 -3.75 -17.32
CA ALA A 24 -4.20 -3.66 -17.15
C ALA A 24 -4.97 -3.76 -18.46
N ARG A 25 -4.41 -3.28 -19.59
CA ARG A 25 -5.02 -3.43 -20.93
C ARG A 25 -4.90 -4.84 -21.48
N ALA A 26 -3.77 -5.51 -21.28
CA ALA A 26 -3.51 -6.87 -21.78
C ALA A 26 -4.45 -7.92 -21.16
N GLY A 27 -4.81 -7.78 -19.88
CA GLY A 27 -5.68 -8.72 -19.18
C GLY A 27 -6.97 -8.08 -18.63
N GLY A 28 -7.06 -6.77 -18.54
CA GLY A 28 -8.13 -6.05 -17.86
C GLY A 28 -8.23 -6.47 -16.39
N PHE A 29 -9.36 -6.15 -15.78
CA PHE A 29 -9.68 -6.67 -14.45
C PHE A 29 -10.05 -8.17 -14.46
N SER A 30 -10.20 -8.79 -15.63
CA SER A 30 -10.28 -10.25 -15.74
C SER A 30 -9.01 -10.92 -15.23
N SER A 31 -7.83 -10.32 -15.45
CA SER A 31 -6.58 -10.81 -14.87
C SER A 31 -6.53 -10.70 -13.35
N LEU A 32 -7.06 -9.62 -12.76
CA LEU A 32 -7.21 -9.51 -11.31
C LEU A 32 -8.10 -10.60 -10.73
N ARG A 33 -9.20 -10.90 -11.43
CA ARG A 33 -10.09 -11.98 -11.04
C ARG A 33 -9.39 -13.34 -11.07
N GLU A 34 -8.62 -13.62 -12.11
CA GLU A 34 -7.84 -14.85 -12.23
C GLU A 34 -6.81 -14.99 -11.09
N HIS A 35 -6.08 -13.90 -10.76
CA HIS A 35 -5.15 -13.88 -9.63
C HIS A 35 -5.89 -14.07 -8.28
N ALA A 36 -7.05 -13.42 -8.12
CA ALA A 36 -7.87 -13.54 -6.93
C ALA A 36 -8.43 -14.96 -6.75
N GLU A 37 -8.91 -15.60 -7.81
CA GLU A 37 -9.40 -16.97 -7.79
C GLU A 37 -8.26 -17.97 -7.55
N ALA A 38 -7.10 -17.76 -8.18
CA ALA A 38 -5.91 -18.59 -8.01
C ALA A 38 -5.19 -18.35 -6.66
N ARG A 39 -5.47 -17.22 -5.98
CA ARG A 39 -4.76 -16.75 -4.78
C ARG A 39 -3.24 -16.75 -4.96
N ARG A 40 -2.79 -16.31 -6.12
CA ARG A 40 -1.37 -16.28 -6.48
C ARG A 40 -0.99 -14.91 -7.02
N PRO A 41 0.20 -14.40 -6.65
CA PRO A 41 0.70 -13.15 -7.17
C PRO A 41 1.03 -13.24 -8.67
N ASP A 42 1.02 -12.10 -9.35
CA ASP A 42 1.52 -11.95 -10.71
C ASP A 42 3.06 -12.02 -10.69
N ARG A 43 3.59 -13.22 -11.03
CA ARG A 43 5.02 -13.47 -11.02
C ARG A 43 5.76 -12.73 -12.14
N GLU A 44 5.07 -12.43 -13.22
CA GLU A 44 5.67 -11.73 -14.35
C GLU A 44 5.83 -10.25 -14.03
N LEU A 45 4.81 -9.62 -13.47
CA LEU A 45 4.90 -8.25 -12.96
C LEU A 45 5.97 -8.14 -11.85
N TRP A 46 6.02 -9.11 -10.94
CA TRP A 46 7.07 -9.15 -9.91
C TRP A 46 8.48 -9.16 -10.53
N ARG A 47 8.70 -9.98 -11.56
CA ARG A 47 9.98 -10.04 -12.28
C ARG A 47 10.33 -8.70 -12.93
N GLU A 48 9.37 -8.02 -13.57
CA GLU A 48 9.58 -6.71 -14.18
C GLU A 48 9.98 -5.65 -13.15
N LEU A 49 9.30 -5.63 -11.98
CA LEU A 49 9.67 -4.71 -10.90
C LEU A 49 11.08 -4.99 -10.36
N ARG A 50 11.48 -6.27 -10.30
CA ARG A 50 12.85 -6.67 -9.96
C ARG A 50 13.87 -6.13 -10.96
N GLU A 51 13.63 -6.31 -12.25
CA GLU A 51 14.51 -5.85 -13.34
C GLU A 51 14.66 -4.32 -13.34
N LEU A 52 13.63 -3.59 -12.93
CA LEU A 52 13.66 -2.14 -12.74
C LEU A 52 14.26 -1.70 -11.38
N GLY A 53 14.57 -2.63 -10.48
CA GLY A 53 15.11 -2.34 -9.15
C GLY A 53 14.14 -1.64 -8.21
N TRP A 54 12.85 -1.67 -8.49
CA TRP A 54 11.85 -0.89 -7.74
C TRP A 54 11.61 -1.38 -6.32
N LEU A 55 11.92 -2.66 -6.02
CA LEU A 55 11.83 -3.20 -4.66
C LEU A 55 12.84 -2.58 -3.70
N GLY A 56 13.99 -2.17 -4.23
CA GLY A 56 15.03 -1.48 -3.49
C GLY A 56 15.08 0.03 -3.69
N ILE A 57 14.02 0.65 -4.24
CA ILE A 57 14.07 2.06 -4.66
C ILE A 57 14.51 3.00 -3.54
N ALA A 58 14.00 2.83 -2.33
CA ALA A 58 14.33 3.65 -1.17
C ALA A 58 15.45 3.06 -0.29
N LEU A 59 15.91 1.84 -0.57
CA LEU A 59 16.97 1.22 0.20
C LEU A 59 18.36 1.76 -0.20
N PRO A 60 19.30 1.88 0.75
CA PRO A 60 20.66 2.33 0.46
C PRO A 60 21.38 1.46 -0.58
N GLU A 61 22.20 2.09 -1.44
CA GLU A 61 22.99 1.41 -2.48
C GLU A 61 23.91 0.30 -1.92
N ARG A 62 24.45 0.48 -0.72
CA ARG A 62 25.28 -0.53 -0.03
C ARG A 62 24.57 -1.86 0.22
N TYR A 63 23.23 -1.87 0.20
CA TYR A 63 22.40 -3.06 0.32
C TYR A 63 21.74 -3.47 -1.00
N GLY A 64 22.23 -2.93 -2.14
CA GLY A 64 21.70 -3.24 -3.46
C GLY A 64 20.44 -2.46 -3.83
N GLY A 65 20.07 -1.44 -3.06
CA GLY A 65 19.00 -0.50 -3.37
C GLY A 65 19.43 0.59 -4.33
N GLN A 66 18.53 1.52 -4.67
CA GLN A 66 18.79 2.66 -5.55
C GLN A 66 19.18 3.93 -4.79
N GLY A 67 19.08 3.95 -3.47
CA GLY A 67 19.44 5.09 -2.64
C GLY A 67 18.53 6.32 -2.82
N LEU A 68 17.34 6.15 -3.42
CA LEU A 68 16.34 7.19 -3.52
C LEU A 68 15.55 7.32 -2.20
N GLY A 69 14.57 8.22 -2.14
CA GLY A 69 13.89 8.53 -0.90
C GLY A 69 12.48 7.95 -0.77
N SER A 70 11.84 8.35 0.31
CA SER A 70 10.45 8.05 0.60
C SER A 70 9.49 8.70 -0.40
N VAL A 71 9.90 9.80 -1.05
CA VAL A 71 9.09 10.45 -2.09
C VAL A 71 8.96 9.55 -3.31
N GLU A 72 10.07 8.97 -3.82
CA GLU A 72 10.06 8.06 -4.96
C GLU A 72 9.32 6.76 -4.63
N LEU A 73 9.51 6.23 -3.42
CA LEU A 73 8.75 5.09 -2.95
C LEU A 73 7.24 5.40 -2.90
N SER A 74 6.86 6.59 -2.42
CA SER A 74 5.47 7.04 -2.36
C SER A 74 4.84 7.07 -3.75
N ILE A 75 5.57 7.55 -4.77
CA ILE A 75 5.12 7.56 -6.17
C ILE A 75 4.82 6.13 -6.65
N LEU A 76 5.72 5.19 -6.40
CA LEU A 76 5.51 3.79 -6.81
C LEU A 76 4.32 3.16 -6.07
N CYS A 77 4.21 3.36 -4.77
CA CYS A 77 3.07 2.86 -3.99
C CYS A 77 1.74 3.41 -4.51
N GLU A 78 1.69 4.71 -4.88
CA GLU A 78 0.49 5.32 -5.44
C GLU A 78 0.10 4.67 -6.78
N GLU A 79 1.04 4.47 -7.71
CA GLU A 79 0.75 3.85 -9.01
C GLU A 79 0.36 2.37 -8.87
N LEU A 80 0.99 1.63 -7.94
CA LEU A 80 0.63 0.24 -7.63
C LEU A 80 -0.77 0.12 -7.00
N GLY A 81 -1.12 1.06 -6.10
CA GLY A 81 -2.47 1.16 -5.54
C GLY A 81 -3.52 1.46 -6.59
N ARG A 82 -3.23 2.40 -7.49
CA ARG A 82 -4.06 2.78 -8.62
C ARG A 82 -4.36 1.59 -9.55
N SER A 83 -3.39 0.71 -9.76
CA SER A 83 -3.51 -0.47 -10.62
C SER A 83 -4.05 -1.72 -9.90
N LEU A 84 -4.16 -1.69 -8.57
CA LEU A 84 -4.46 -2.86 -7.73
C LEU A 84 -3.49 -4.02 -7.98
N ALA A 85 -2.22 -3.72 -8.23
CA ALA A 85 -1.21 -4.72 -8.59
C ALA A 85 -1.25 -5.94 -7.65
N PRO A 86 -1.49 -7.16 -8.17
CA PRO A 86 -1.63 -8.36 -7.35
C PRO A 86 -0.25 -8.98 -7.05
N ILE A 87 0.59 -8.22 -6.39
CA ILE A 87 1.97 -8.61 -6.04
C ILE A 87 2.28 -8.25 -4.59
N PRO A 88 3.22 -8.94 -3.92
CA PRO A 88 3.59 -8.66 -2.53
C PRO A 88 4.58 -7.46 -2.41
N PHE A 89 4.41 -6.40 -3.23
CA PHE A 89 5.27 -5.22 -3.19
C PHE A 89 5.16 -4.49 -1.85
N LEU A 90 3.96 -4.02 -1.51
CA LEU A 90 3.76 -3.26 -0.27
C LEU A 90 4.24 -4.03 0.97
N PRO A 91 3.84 -5.29 1.22
CA PRO A 91 4.31 -6.02 2.40
C PRO A 91 5.84 -6.18 2.44
N THR A 92 6.50 -6.39 1.28
CA THR A 92 7.97 -6.49 1.20
C THR A 92 8.62 -5.16 1.55
N VAL A 93 8.13 -4.06 1.01
CA VAL A 93 8.64 -2.72 1.30
C VAL A 93 8.44 -2.34 2.76
N LEU A 94 7.28 -2.65 3.37
CA LEU A 94 7.05 -2.40 4.79
C LEU A 94 8.09 -3.14 5.65
N ALA A 95 8.33 -4.42 5.38
CA ALA A 95 9.30 -5.21 6.11
C ALA A 95 10.74 -4.70 5.90
N SER A 96 11.13 -4.39 4.65
CA SER A 96 12.44 -3.84 4.33
C SER A 96 12.70 -2.51 5.05
N THR A 97 11.70 -1.63 5.09
CA THR A 97 11.78 -0.35 5.81
C THR A 97 11.98 -0.56 7.32
N LEU A 98 11.27 -1.52 7.92
CA LEU A 98 11.46 -1.82 9.35
C LEU A 98 12.84 -2.41 9.63
N ILE A 99 13.34 -3.30 8.78
CA ILE A 99 14.69 -3.88 8.91
C ILE A 99 15.77 -2.79 8.72
N GLU A 100 15.59 -1.89 7.76
CA GLU A 100 16.52 -0.79 7.49
C GLU A 100 16.68 0.13 8.71
N HIS A 101 15.58 0.54 9.33
CA HIS A 101 15.60 1.50 10.42
C HIS A 101 15.83 0.88 11.80
N ALA A 102 15.30 -0.31 12.03
CA ALA A 102 15.35 -0.95 13.33
C ALA A 102 16.33 -2.14 13.44
N GLY A 103 16.85 -2.65 12.31
CA GLY A 103 17.82 -3.75 12.32
C GLY A 103 19.21 -3.33 12.79
N SER A 104 20.00 -4.28 13.28
CA SER A 104 21.44 -4.11 13.46
C SER A 104 22.15 -4.08 12.09
N ASP A 105 23.41 -3.65 12.04
CA ASP A 105 24.17 -3.66 10.80
C ASP A 105 24.28 -5.08 10.21
N GLU A 106 24.49 -6.11 11.04
CA GLU A 106 24.51 -7.50 10.60
C GLU A 106 23.16 -7.95 10.02
N GLN A 107 22.06 -7.57 10.65
CA GLN A 107 20.71 -7.88 10.14
C GLN A 107 20.46 -7.19 8.80
N ARG A 108 20.84 -5.92 8.64
CA ARG A 108 20.72 -5.17 7.39
C ARG A 108 21.56 -5.80 6.27
N GLU A 109 22.83 -6.11 6.53
CA GLU A 109 23.73 -6.73 5.55
C GLU A 109 23.25 -8.09 5.08
N ARG A 110 22.63 -8.86 5.96
CA ARG A 110 22.11 -10.21 5.65
C ARG A 110 20.77 -10.18 4.94
N LEU A 111 19.86 -9.31 5.36
CA LEU A 111 18.44 -9.38 4.97
C LEU A 111 18.05 -8.42 3.85
N LEU A 112 18.64 -7.22 3.79
CA LEU A 112 18.21 -6.22 2.81
C LEU A 112 18.61 -6.53 1.35
N PRO A 113 19.80 -7.08 1.03
CA PRO A 113 20.15 -7.33 -0.36
C PRO A 113 19.18 -8.26 -1.12
N PRO A 114 18.77 -9.43 -0.60
CA PRO A 114 17.80 -10.27 -1.30
C PRO A 114 16.39 -9.66 -1.36
N LEU A 115 16.03 -8.75 -0.45
CA LEU A 115 14.77 -8.01 -0.50
C LEU A 115 14.84 -6.88 -1.53
N ALA A 116 15.94 -6.14 -1.59
CA ALA A 116 16.17 -5.07 -2.57
C ALA A 116 16.14 -5.59 -4.02
N SER A 117 16.76 -6.75 -4.25
CA SER A 117 16.74 -7.42 -5.56
C SER A 117 15.40 -8.09 -5.87
N GLY A 118 14.51 -8.25 -4.89
CA GLY A 118 13.26 -9.00 -5.00
C GLY A 118 13.45 -10.51 -5.20
N GLU A 119 14.64 -11.04 -4.94
CA GLU A 119 14.88 -12.50 -4.88
C GLU A 119 14.04 -13.11 -3.76
N GLN A 120 13.90 -12.38 -2.66
CA GLN A 120 13.01 -12.74 -1.55
C GLN A 120 11.91 -11.71 -1.38
N GLY A 121 10.73 -12.19 -0.99
CA GLY A 121 9.64 -11.38 -0.49
C GLY A 121 9.62 -11.36 1.03
N ALA A 122 9.01 -10.32 1.60
CA ALA A 122 8.82 -10.22 3.03
C ALA A 122 7.43 -9.73 3.39
N ALA A 123 7.04 -9.92 4.66
CA ALA A 123 5.76 -9.44 5.16
C ALA A 123 5.85 -8.98 6.62
N VAL A 124 4.88 -8.15 7.02
CA VAL A 124 4.76 -7.63 8.38
C VAL A 124 3.49 -8.18 9.01
N GLY A 125 3.61 -8.77 10.19
CA GLY A 125 2.49 -9.24 11.01
C GLY A 125 2.43 -8.52 12.36
N VAL A 126 1.22 -8.38 12.90
CA VAL A 126 1.01 -7.91 14.28
C VAL A 126 0.54 -9.09 15.11
N LEU A 127 1.34 -9.49 16.09
CA LEU A 127 1.01 -10.59 16.98
C LEU A 127 -0.02 -10.14 18.03
N SER A 128 -0.95 -11.01 18.27
CA SER A 128 -1.88 -10.97 19.40
C SER A 128 -2.08 -12.39 19.90
N GLU A 129 -1.87 -12.60 21.19
CA GLU A 129 -1.99 -13.94 21.79
C GLU A 129 -1.11 -15.01 21.11
N GLY A 130 0.11 -14.62 20.71
CA GLY A 130 1.12 -15.49 20.10
C GLY A 130 0.94 -15.79 18.62
N ARG A 131 -0.03 -15.19 17.92
CA ARG A 131 -0.25 -15.35 16.47
C ARG A 131 -0.59 -14.04 15.78
N ALA A 132 -0.29 -13.95 14.50
CA ALA A 132 -0.75 -12.88 13.61
C ALA A 132 -1.84 -13.43 12.68
N GLU A 133 -3.09 -12.99 12.87
CA GLU A 133 -4.26 -13.57 12.19
C GLU A 133 -4.36 -13.16 10.71
N LEU A 134 -3.77 -12.04 10.34
CA LEU A 134 -3.85 -11.50 8.98
C LEU A 134 -2.53 -10.85 8.56
N VAL A 135 -1.67 -11.62 7.94
CA VAL A 135 -0.38 -11.18 7.40
C VAL A 135 -0.49 -11.14 5.87
N ILE A 136 -0.57 -9.92 5.33
CA ILE A 136 -0.64 -9.73 3.88
C ILE A 136 0.70 -10.09 3.24
N GLY A 137 0.68 -10.92 2.20
CA GLY A 137 1.88 -11.46 1.56
C GLY A 137 2.59 -12.53 2.40
N GLY A 138 2.01 -12.96 3.52
CA GLY A 138 2.64 -13.95 4.41
C GLY A 138 2.86 -15.31 3.77
N GLY A 139 2.01 -15.69 2.81
CA GLY A 139 2.15 -16.96 2.09
C GLY A 139 3.32 -17.02 1.11
N GLU A 140 3.80 -15.87 0.64
CA GLU A 140 4.95 -15.73 -0.27
C GLU A 140 6.20 -15.20 0.42
N ALA A 141 6.11 -14.84 1.69
CA ALA A 141 7.21 -14.26 2.43
C ALA A 141 8.33 -15.30 2.69
N HIS A 142 9.56 -14.87 2.50
CA HIS A 142 10.77 -15.58 2.95
C HIS A 142 11.23 -15.06 4.31
N VAL A 143 10.94 -13.79 4.57
CA VAL A 143 11.27 -13.08 5.81
C VAL A 143 10.00 -12.45 6.39
N LEU A 144 9.81 -12.60 7.68
CA LEU A 144 8.71 -12.00 8.42
C LEU A 144 9.24 -11.00 9.45
N VAL A 145 8.57 -9.86 9.57
CA VAL A 145 8.75 -8.92 10.68
C VAL A 145 7.47 -8.95 11.52
N LEU A 146 7.57 -9.43 12.74
CA LEU A 146 6.44 -9.57 13.66
C LEU A 146 6.50 -8.51 14.75
N LEU A 147 5.43 -7.75 14.86
CA LEU A 147 5.25 -6.66 15.83
C LEU A 147 4.44 -7.17 17.03
N GLU A 148 4.95 -6.96 18.24
CA GLU A 148 4.28 -7.31 19.49
C GLU A 148 4.68 -6.32 20.59
N ASP A 149 3.73 -5.76 21.29
CA ASP A 149 3.93 -4.88 22.46
C ASP A 149 5.00 -3.78 22.26
N GLY A 150 4.98 -3.14 21.09
CA GLY A 150 5.90 -2.06 20.75
C GLY A 150 7.32 -2.53 20.40
N ARG A 151 7.53 -3.82 20.23
CA ARG A 151 8.77 -4.45 19.77
C ARG A 151 8.59 -5.08 18.40
N ALA A 152 9.67 -5.34 17.71
CA ALA A 152 9.68 -6.08 16.46
C ALA A 152 10.71 -7.21 16.50
N ARG A 153 10.37 -8.34 15.89
CA ARG A 153 11.29 -9.45 15.64
C ARG A 153 11.33 -9.74 14.15
N VAL A 154 12.51 -10.04 13.63
CA VAL A 154 12.68 -10.54 12.28
C VAL A 154 13.04 -12.02 12.31
N LEU A 155 12.40 -12.82 11.44
CA LEU A 155 12.64 -14.26 11.38
C LEU A 155 12.42 -14.80 9.96
N PRO A 156 13.12 -15.89 9.59
CA PRO A 156 12.79 -16.63 8.36
C PRO A 156 11.40 -17.25 8.46
N ALA A 157 10.67 -17.27 7.33
CA ALA A 157 9.35 -17.90 7.28
C ALA A 157 9.35 -19.37 7.70
N GLY A 158 10.46 -20.10 7.48
CA GLY A 158 10.63 -21.48 7.93
C GLY A 158 10.65 -21.70 9.45
N GLN A 159 10.65 -20.63 10.25
CA GLN A 159 10.51 -20.69 11.72
C GLN A 159 9.08 -20.38 12.19
N THR A 160 8.10 -20.48 11.30
CA THR A 160 6.69 -20.18 11.57
C THR A 160 5.80 -21.22 10.93
N ASP A 161 4.64 -21.45 11.55
CA ASP A 161 3.52 -22.11 10.89
C ASP A 161 2.73 -21.06 10.12
N ILE A 162 2.55 -21.28 8.81
CA ILE A 162 1.85 -20.36 7.91
C ILE A 162 0.64 -21.07 7.33
N THR A 163 -0.55 -20.53 7.58
CA THR A 163 -1.81 -21.03 7.02
C THR A 163 -2.45 -19.94 6.16
N LEU A 164 -2.66 -20.21 4.88
CA LEU A 164 -3.35 -19.27 4.00
C LEU A 164 -4.80 -19.06 4.43
N VAL A 165 -5.20 -17.80 4.56
CA VAL A 165 -6.56 -17.41 4.95
C VAL A 165 -7.21 -16.55 3.86
N ALA A 166 -8.56 -16.54 3.87
CA ALA A 166 -9.30 -15.63 3.02
C ALA A 166 -9.26 -14.23 3.61
N CYS A 167 -9.03 -13.21 2.76
CA CYS A 167 -9.17 -11.83 3.17
C CYS A 167 -10.20 -11.10 2.29
N ILE A 168 -10.58 -9.89 2.70
CA ILE A 168 -11.60 -9.10 1.98
C ILE A 168 -11.13 -8.71 0.58
N ASP A 169 -9.84 -8.46 0.39
CA ASP A 169 -9.23 -8.21 -0.92
C ASP A 169 -8.54 -9.48 -1.43
N PRO A 170 -9.19 -10.29 -2.27
CA PRO A 170 -8.62 -11.53 -2.75
C PRO A 170 -7.54 -11.34 -3.84
N THR A 171 -7.26 -10.11 -4.28
CA THR A 171 -6.13 -9.80 -5.16
C THR A 171 -4.79 -9.84 -4.40
N ARG A 172 -4.84 -9.94 -3.07
CA ARG A 172 -3.70 -10.15 -2.19
C ARG A 172 -3.80 -11.49 -1.49
N SER A 173 -2.69 -12.19 -1.35
CA SER A 173 -2.61 -13.32 -0.45
C SER A 173 -2.57 -12.84 1.00
N ALA A 174 -3.15 -13.62 1.88
CA ALA A 174 -3.11 -13.40 3.32
C ALA A 174 -2.88 -14.73 4.04
N ALA A 175 -2.20 -14.66 5.16
CA ALA A 175 -1.92 -15.82 5.98
C ALA A 175 -2.12 -15.54 7.47
N GLU A 176 -2.51 -16.55 8.23
CA GLU A 176 -2.26 -16.63 9.66
C GLU A 176 -0.83 -17.14 9.86
N VAL A 177 -0.11 -16.51 10.77
CA VAL A 177 1.30 -16.83 11.07
C VAL A 177 1.46 -17.05 12.56
N THR A 178 1.99 -18.20 12.92
CA THR A 178 2.34 -18.54 14.31
C THR A 178 3.83 -18.83 14.39
N PRO A 179 4.64 -17.96 15.03
CA PRO A 179 6.06 -18.20 15.20
C PRO A 179 6.32 -19.37 16.17
N ALA A 180 7.39 -20.14 15.92
CA ALA A 180 7.87 -21.09 16.88
C ALA A 180 8.31 -20.38 18.19
N GLU A 181 8.26 -21.11 19.30
CA GLU A 181 8.65 -20.57 20.61
C GLU A 181 10.09 -20.04 20.58
N GLY A 182 10.27 -18.77 20.97
CA GLY A 182 11.58 -18.12 20.98
C GLY A 182 12.16 -17.77 19.61
N ALA A 183 11.40 -17.98 18.51
CA ALA A 183 11.86 -17.69 17.15
C ALA A 183 12.10 -16.19 16.92
N GLY A 184 13.07 -15.90 16.06
CA GLY A 184 13.36 -14.57 15.56
C GLY A 184 14.34 -13.77 16.42
N GLU A 185 14.92 -12.77 15.76
CA GLU A 185 15.87 -11.83 16.33
C GLU A 185 15.18 -10.48 16.56
N LEU A 186 15.45 -9.82 17.68
CA LEU A 186 14.90 -8.48 17.95
C LEU A 186 15.48 -7.46 16.99
N LEU A 187 14.64 -6.53 16.55
CA LEU A 187 15.04 -5.29 15.90
C LEU A 187 15.12 -4.21 16.99
N GLU A 188 16.34 -3.75 17.32
CA GLU A 188 16.62 -2.90 18.48
C GLU A 188 16.87 -1.42 18.11
N GLY A 189 16.87 -1.06 16.82
CA GLY A 189 17.09 0.31 16.35
C GLY A 189 15.85 1.19 16.38
N ASP A 190 15.73 2.11 15.42
CA ASP A 190 14.64 3.09 15.33
C ASP A 190 13.35 2.45 14.75
N LEU A 191 12.71 1.59 15.53
CA LEU A 191 11.43 1.00 15.15
C LEU A 191 10.32 2.04 14.97
N PRO A 192 10.17 3.08 15.82
CA PRO A 192 9.16 4.12 15.59
C PRO A 192 9.32 4.85 14.26
N GLY A 193 10.54 5.26 13.90
CA GLY A 193 10.82 5.92 12.63
C GLY A 193 10.60 5.01 11.41
N GLY A 194 10.91 3.73 11.52
CA GLY A 194 10.60 2.72 10.52
C GLY A 194 9.09 2.53 10.35
N LEU A 195 8.32 2.46 11.44
CA LEU A 195 6.86 2.36 11.40
C LEU A 195 6.23 3.60 10.77
N ASP A 196 6.74 4.80 11.03
CA ASP A 196 6.22 6.02 10.44
C ASP A 196 6.39 6.03 8.91
N ARG A 197 7.54 5.60 8.40
CA ARG A 197 7.77 5.44 6.96
C ARG A 197 6.88 4.35 6.34
N ALA A 198 6.67 3.26 7.04
CA ALA A 198 5.73 2.21 6.64
C ALA A 198 4.29 2.76 6.53
N LEU A 199 3.86 3.62 7.46
CA LEU A 199 2.54 4.28 7.38
C LEU A 199 2.44 5.22 6.17
N VAL A 200 3.52 5.90 5.78
CA VAL A 200 3.56 6.74 4.56
C VAL A 200 3.37 5.87 3.31
N ALA A 201 4.06 4.73 3.20
CA ALA A 201 3.92 3.82 2.07
C ALA A 201 2.47 3.29 1.93
N ILE A 202 1.83 2.90 3.05
CA ILE A 202 0.41 2.49 3.04
C ILE A 202 -0.50 3.64 2.63
N ALA A 203 -0.27 4.85 3.15
CA ALA A 203 -1.06 6.03 2.78
C ALA A 203 -0.95 6.35 1.30
N SER A 204 0.24 6.19 0.71
CA SER A 204 0.48 6.40 -0.72
C SER A 204 -0.31 5.42 -1.59
N GLU A 205 -0.33 4.13 -1.23
CA GLU A 205 -1.15 3.15 -1.94
C GLU A 205 -2.63 3.48 -1.86
N LEU A 206 -3.13 3.90 -0.70
CA LEU A 206 -4.52 4.32 -0.51
C LEU A 206 -4.88 5.55 -1.36
N VAL A 207 -3.97 6.51 -1.53
CA VAL A 207 -4.15 7.65 -2.46
C VAL A 207 -4.34 7.16 -3.90
N GLY A 208 -3.53 6.20 -4.34
CA GLY A 208 -3.68 5.59 -5.66
C GLY A 208 -5.05 4.92 -5.86
N VAL A 209 -5.55 4.22 -4.83
CA VAL A 209 -6.89 3.62 -4.83
C VAL A 209 -7.97 4.70 -4.98
N CYS A 210 -7.86 5.81 -4.24
CA CYS A 210 -8.79 6.96 -4.34
C CYS A 210 -8.80 7.52 -5.77
N ASP A 211 -7.63 7.81 -6.31
CA ASP A 211 -7.46 8.41 -7.63
C ASP A 211 -8.12 7.55 -8.72
N ARG A 212 -7.88 6.24 -8.68
CA ARG A 212 -8.48 5.32 -9.64
C ARG A 212 -9.99 5.20 -9.47
N ALA A 213 -10.50 5.15 -8.25
CA ALA A 213 -11.93 5.09 -7.97
C ALA A 213 -12.65 6.34 -8.50
N LEU A 214 -12.05 7.52 -8.29
CA LEU A 214 -12.57 8.79 -8.82
C LEU A 214 -12.56 8.80 -10.34
N GLU A 215 -11.46 8.43 -10.98
CA GLU A 215 -11.31 8.41 -12.43
C GLU A 215 -12.38 7.52 -13.09
N LEU A 216 -12.51 6.26 -12.64
CA LEU A 216 -13.50 5.32 -13.15
C LEU A 216 -14.93 5.84 -12.96
N THR A 217 -15.21 6.44 -11.80
CA THR A 217 -16.51 7.00 -11.49
C THR A 217 -16.85 8.16 -12.40
N VAL A 218 -15.94 9.11 -12.59
CA VAL A 218 -16.14 10.27 -13.46
C VAL A 218 -16.35 9.84 -14.92
N ALA A 219 -15.59 8.85 -15.40
CA ALA A 219 -15.79 8.29 -16.73
C ALA A 219 -17.20 7.67 -16.87
N TYR A 220 -17.57 6.82 -15.92
CA TYR A 220 -18.87 6.15 -15.94
C TYR A 220 -20.05 7.12 -15.92
N VAL A 221 -20.06 8.12 -15.01
CA VAL A 221 -21.20 9.03 -14.87
C VAL A 221 -21.36 10.02 -16.02
N LYS A 222 -20.29 10.25 -16.82
CA LYS A 222 -20.33 11.02 -18.05
C LYS A 222 -21.00 10.25 -19.21
N GLU A 223 -20.84 8.94 -19.24
CA GLU A 223 -21.34 8.09 -20.33
C GLU A 223 -22.72 7.50 -20.02
N ARG A 224 -22.96 7.08 -18.79
CA ARG A 224 -24.22 6.46 -18.35
C ARG A 224 -25.37 7.45 -18.43
N LYS A 225 -26.41 7.11 -19.18
CA LYS A 225 -27.62 7.94 -19.33
C LYS A 225 -28.81 7.32 -18.57
N GLN A 226 -29.56 8.17 -17.90
CA GLN A 226 -30.88 7.88 -17.34
C GLN A 226 -31.79 9.11 -17.57
N PHE A 227 -33.06 8.87 -17.83
CA PHE A 227 -34.04 9.93 -18.15
C PHE A 227 -33.55 10.88 -19.27
N GLY A 228 -32.82 10.34 -20.26
CA GLY A 228 -32.39 11.06 -21.47
C GLY A 228 -31.07 11.87 -21.30
N VAL A 229 -30.48 11.95 -20.10
CA VAL A 229 -29.25 12.73 -19.83
C VAL A 229 -28.20 11.88 -19.14
N PRO A 230 -26.89 12.25 -19.23
CA PRO A 230 -25.85 11.62 -18.43
C PRO A 230 -26.15 11.72 -16.92
N VAL A 231 -25.93 10.64 -16.17
CA VAL A 231 -26.23 10.64 -14.72
C VAL A 231 -25.38 11.64 -13.94
N GLY A 232 -24.20 11.98 -14.44
CA GLY A 232 -23.32 13.01 -13.86
C GLY A 232 -23.89 14.44 -13.93
N SER A 233 -24.94 14.69 -14.73
CA SER A 233 -25.64 15.99 -14.77
C SER A 233 -26.52 16.25 -13.54
N TYR A 234 -26.87 15.20 -12.80
CA TYR A 234 -27.65 15.35 -11.57
C TYR A 234 -26.74 15.82 -10.42
N GLN A 235 -27.18 16.85 -9.69
CA GLN A 235 -26.41 17.43 -8.59
C GLN A 235 -26.00 16.39 -7.52
N ALA A 236 -26.87 15.44 -7.19
CA ALA A 236 -26.58 14.37 -6.24
C ALA A 236 -25.37 13.50 -6.67
N VAL A 237 -25.11 13.37 -7.96
CA VAL A 237 -23.98 12.62 -8.51
C VAL A 237 -22.76 13.52 -8.68
N SER A 238 -22.91 14.71 -9.29
CA SER A 238 -21.80 15.63 -9.52
C SER A 238 -21.18 16.14 -8.22
N HIS A 239 -21.99 16.45 -7.19
CA HIS A 239 -21.46 16.85 -5.87
C HIS A 239 -20.75 15.70 -5.18
N ARG A 240 -21.20 14.46 -5.35
CA ARG A 240 -20.49 13.28 -4.85
C ARG A 240 -19.11 13.15 -5.49
N CYS A 241 -19.01 13.30 -6.82
CA CYS A 241 -17.71 13.28 -7.51
C CYS A 241 -16.80 14.43 -7.04
N ALA A 242 -17.36 15.62 -6.80
CA ALA A 242 -16.60 16.76 -6.28
C ALA A 242 -16.07 16.49 -4.85
N GLN A 243 -16.88 15.84 -3.99
CA GLN A 243 -16.44 15.43 -2.66
C GLN A 243 -15.33 14.36 -2.73
N MET A 244 -15.49 13.37 -3.62
CA MET A 244 -14.45 12.35 -3.85
C MET A 244 -13.13 13.01 -4.26
N LEU A 245 -13.16 14.01 -5.16
CA LEU A 245 -11.97 14.76 -5.55
C LEU A 245 -11.34 15.48 -4.35
N LEU A 246 -12.14 16.20 -3.57
CA LEU A 246 -11.66 16.92 -2.39
C LEU A 246 -10.96 15.97 -1.40
N ASP A 247 -11.56 14.84 -1.10
CA ASP A 247 -11.03 13.87 -0.15
C ASP A 247 -9.75 13.22 -0.67
N THR A 248 -9.69 12.91 -1.98
CA THR A 248 -8.49 12.39 -2.66
C THR A 248 -7.34 13.38 -2.57
N GLU A 249 -7.57 14.65 -2.92
CA GLU A 249 -6.52 15.69 -2.92
C GLU A 249 -6.04 16.06 -1.51
N ARG A 250 -6.92 16.03 -0.52
CA ARG A 250 -6.53 16.17 0.89
C ARG A 250 -5.61 15.04 1.35
N ALA A 251 -5.96 13.80 1.03
CA ALA A 251 -5.14 12.64 1.36
C ALA A 251 -3.80 12.68 0.62
N ARG A 252 -3.79 13.04 -0.67
CA ARG A 252 -2.57 13.20 -1.48
C ARG A 252 -1.63 14.24 -0.88
N SER A 253 -2.15 15.43 -0.54
CA SER A 253 -1.35 16.51 0.04
C SER A 253 -0.72 16.13 1.39
N ALA A 254 -1.50 15.45 2.26
CA ALA A 254 -1.00 14.97 3.55
C ALA A 254 0.08 13.90 3.37
N THR A 255 -0.10 12.99 2.40
CA THR A 255 0.84 11.90 2.11
C THR A 255 2.13 12.42 1.47
N ALA A 256 2.04 13.35 0.51
CA ALA A 256 3.21 13.98 -0.09
C ALA A 256 4.05 14.76 0.95
N TYR A 257 3.37 15.47 1.87
CA TYR A 257 4.05 16.12 2.99
C TYR A 257 4.77 15.11 3.90
N ALA A 258 4.14 13.96 4.20
CA ALA A 258 4.75 12.95 5.05
C ALA A 258 5.94 12.24 4.37
N ALA A 259 5.85 11.99 3.05
CA ALA A 259 6.97 11.44 2.28
C ALA A 259 8.15 12.41 2.26
N TRP A 260 7.90 13.71 2.02
CA TRP A 260 8.93 14.73 2.11
C TRP A 260 9.54 14.84 3.53
N ALA A 261 8.71 14.77 4.58
CA ALA A 261 9.21 14.84 5.95
C ALA A 261 10.09 13.64 6.31
N ALA A 262 9.81 12.47 5.78
CA ALA A 262 10.63 11.29 5.98
C ALA A 262 12.08 11.47 5.46
N ASP A 263 12.25 12.22 4.37
CA ASP A 263 13.55 12.44 3.74
C ASP A 263 14.24 13.71 4.24
N ALA A 264 13.50 14.80 4.41
CA ALA A 264 14.06 16.13 4.63
C ALA A 264 13.92 16.69 6.05
N ASP A 265 12.97 16.18 6.85
CA ASP A 265 12.69 16.70 8.20
C ASP A 265 12.11 15.59 9.10
N PRO A 266 12.97 14.60 9.51
CA PRO A 266 12.52 13.44 10.29
C PRO A 266 11.85 13.78 11.62
N GLU A 267 12.11 14.95 12.20
CA GLU A 267 11.48 15.39 13.45
C GLU A 267 9.96 15.61 13.26
N ARG A 268 9.53 15.97 12.06
CA ARG A 268 8.11 16.16 11.71
C ARG A 268 7.42 14.86 11.30
N LEU A 269 8.20 13.84 10.94
CA LEU A 269 7.66 12.59 10.40
C LEU A 269 6.60 11.94 11.30
N PRO A 270 6.74 11.84 12.62
CA PRO A 270 5.72 11.16 13.45
C PRO A 270 4.32 11.77 13.32
N ARG A 271 4.24 13.10 13.28
CA ARG A 271 2.97 13.83 13.09
C ARG A 271 2.47 13.73 11.67
N ALA A 272 3.36 13.91 10.70
CA ALA A 272 3.04 13.86 9.29
C ALA A 272 2.54 12.48 8.87
N ALA A 273 3.19 11.40 9.29
CA ALA A 273 2.79 10.02 9.01
C ALA A 273 1.43 9.66 9.62
N ALA A 274 1.19 10.04 10.88
CA ALA A 274 -0.10 9.84 11.53
C ALA A 274 -1.23 10.59 10.80
N MET A 275 -0.99 11.84 10.40
CA MET A 275 -1.94 12.65 9.63
C MET A 275 -2.21 12.05 8.25
N ALA A 276 -1.16 11.67 7.51
CA ALA A 276 -1.26 11.06 6.18
C ALA A 276 -2.07 9.76 6.22
N LYS A 277 -1.70 8.82 7.12
CA LYS A 277 -2.39 7.53 7.25
C LYS A 277 -3.83 7.69 7.69
N ALA A 278 -4.13 8.60 8.63
CA ALA A 278 -5.51 8.88 9.04
C ALA A 278 -6.35 9.41 7.88
N SER A 279 -5.84 10.44 7.18
CA SER A 279 -6.53 11.07 6.04
C SER A 279 -6.72 10.09 4.88
N ALA A 280 -5.66 9.37 4.48
CA ALA A 280 -5.74 8.43 3.37
C ALA A 280 -6.65 7.24 3.66
N SER A 281 -6.64 6.73 4.91
CA SER A 281 -7.53 5.62 5.31
C SER A 281 -9.00 5.98 5.23
N GLU A 282 -9.39 7.18 5.66
CA GLU A 282 -10.79 7.64 5.56
C GLU A 282 -11.17 7.94 4.12
N ALA A 283 -10.30 8.72 3.43
CA ALA A 283 -10.56 9.08 2.04
C ALA A 283 -10.75 7.84 1.16
N ALA A 284 -9.90 6.81 1.29
CA ALA A 284 -9.99 5.63 0.44
C ALA A 284 -11.30 4.85 0.65
N VAL A 285 -11.73 4.69 1.90
CA VAL A 285 -13.00 4.02 2.20
C VAL A 285 -14.19 4.84 1.69
N ASP A 286 -14.22 6.15 1.96
CA ASP A 286 -15.34 7.02 1.61
C ASP A 286 -15.43 7.24 0.09
N VAL A 287 -14.28 7.44 -0.59
CA VAL A 287 -14.21 7.63 -2.04
C VAL A 287 -14.64 6.35 -2.77
N SER A 288 -14.12 5.18 -2.37
CA SER A 288 -14.49 3.93 -3.03
C SER A 288 -15.91 3.49 -2.74
N ALA A 289 -16.46 3.75 -1.54
CA ALA A 289 -17.88 3.56 -1.24
C ALA A 289 -18.76 4.50 -2.07
N SER A 290 -18.35 5.77 -2.20
CA SER A 290 -19.03 6.75 -3.05
C SER A 290 -19.00 6.36 -4.52
N ALA A 291 -17.91 5.76 -4.98
CA ALA A 291 -17.77 5.23 -6.32
C ALA A 291 -18.77 4.09 -6.58
N ILE A 292 -18.87 3.11 -5.69
CA ILE A 292 -19.90 2.05 -5.77
C ILE A 292 -21.29 2.66 -5.86
N GLN A 293 -21.62 3.60 -4.98
CA GLN A 293 -22.91 4.25 -4.96
C GLN A 293 -23.22 5.00 -6.27
N ALA A 294 -22.22 5.69 -6.86
CA ALA A 294 -22.39 6.42 -8.11
C ALA A 294 -22.60 5.49 -9.33
N HIS A 295 -22.06 4.28 -9.28
CA HIS A 295 -22.30 3.25 -10.30
C HIS A 295 -23.71 2.61 -10.15
N GLY A 296 -24.34 2.72 -8.99
CA GLY A 296 -25.64 2.09 -8.71
C GLY A 296 -25.53 0.56 -8.65
N GLY A 297 -26.56 -0.15 -9.11
CA GLY A 297 -26.62 -1.61 -9.00
C GLY A 297 -25.43 -2.35 -9.60
N ILE A 298 -24.88 -1.87 -10.71
CA ILE A 298 -23.71 -2.50 -11.35
C ILE A 298 -22.46 -2.44 -10.46
N GLY A 299 -22.33 -1.42 -9.60
CA GLY A 299 -21.17 -1.26 -8.71
C GLY A 299 -20.99 -2.40 -7.71
N PHE A 300 -22.02 -3.22 -7.47
CA PHE A 300 -21.96 -4.42 -6.63
C PHE A 300 -21.81 -5.73 -7.41
N THR A 301 -21.75 -5.65 -8.73
CA THR A 301 -21.63 -6.86 -9.57
C THR A 301 -20.19 -7.11 -9.97
N TRP A 302 -19.90 -8.33 -10.39
CA TRP A 302 -18.60 -8.72 -10.94
C TRP A 302 -18.31 -8.12 -12.31
N GLU A 303 -19.29 -7.41 -12.91
CA GLU A 303 -19.15 -6.73 -14.21
C GLU A 303 -18.49 -5.36 -14.06
N ALA A 304 -18.48 -4.78 -12.85
CA ALA A 304 -17.86 -3.49 -12.57
C ALA A 304 -16.66 -3.67 -11.64
N ASP A 305 -15.54 -3.10 -12.04
CA ASP A 305 -14.26 -3.26 -11.34
C ASP A 305 -14.14 -2.44 -10.05
N ILE A 306 -15.10 -1.55 -9.83
CA ILE A 306 -15.06 -0.60 -8.73
C ILE A 306 -15.03 -1.26 -7.35
N HIS A 307 -15.64 -2.45 -7.20
CA HIS A 307 -15.65 -3.17 -5.94
C HIS A 307 -14.28 -3.68 -5.50
N TRP A 308 -13.32 -3.86 -6.43
CA TRP A 308 -11.96 -4.26 -6.10
C TRP A 308 -11.24 -3.14 -5.34
N LEU A 309 -11.43 -1.89 -5.77
CA LEU A 309 -10.88 -0.71 -5.11
C LEU A 309 -11.44 -0.56 -3.69
N TYR A 310 -12.73 -0.81 -3.50
CA TYR A 310 -13.35 -0.78 -2.18
C TYR A 310 -12.78 -1.86 -1.23
N LYS A 311 -12.58 -3.06 -1.73
CA LYS A 311 -11.98 -4.16 -0.94
C LYS A 311 -10.54 -3.85 -0.55
N ARG A 312 -9.73 -3.33 -1.48
CA ARG A 312 -8.37 -2.88 -1.22
C ARG A 312 -8.35 -1.75 -0.19
N SER A 313 -9.23 -0.77 -0.30
CA SER A 313 -9.29 0.34 0.65
C SER A 313 -9.60 -0.12 2.07
N LEU A 314 -10.53 -1.07 2.26
CA LEU A 314 -10.87 -1.61 3.57
C LEU A 314 -9.69 -2.35 4.20
N LEU A 315 -8.97 -3.16 3.40
CA LEU A 315 -7.80 -3.90 3.88
C LEU A 315 -6.68 -2.96 4.29
N ASP A 316 -6.24 -2.08 3.39
CA ASP A 316 -5.07 -1.22 3.61
C ASP A 316 -5.34 -0.14 4.66
N ALA A 317 -6.58 0.34 4.77
CA ALA A 317 -6.97 1.26 5.84
C ALA A 317 -6.78 0.65 7.23
N ALA A 318 -6.93 -0.67 7.38
CA ALA A 318 -6.75 -1.36 8.66
C ALA A 318 -5.27 -1.65 9.00
N LEU A 319 -4.38 -1.76 7.99
CA LEU A 319 -2.98 -2.12 8.19
C LEU A 319 -2.25 -1.15 9.13
N LEU A 320 -1.53 -1.70 10.10
CA LEU A 320 -0.75 -0.99 11.13
C LEU A 320 -1.57 0.05 11.92
N GLY A 321 -2.88 -0.14 11.97
CA GLY A 321 -3.82 0.71 12.70
C GLY A 321 -4.51 1.74 11.82
N GLY A 322 -5.85 1.70 11.86
CA GLY A 322 -6.74 2.55 11.06
C GLY A 322 -6.80 4.01 11.54
N ALA A 323 -7.60 4.82 10.84
CA ALA A 323 -7.71 6.26 11.03
C ALA A 323 -7.95 6.69 12.48
N LYS A 324 -8.81 5.99 13.22
CA LYS A 324 -9.08 6.27 14.64
C LYS A 324 -7.81 6.18 15.50
N ARG A 325 -7.00 5.13 15.31
CA ARG A 325 -5.73 4.95 16.04
C ARG A 325 -4.72 6.05 15.68
N GLN A 326 -4.62 6.39 14.40
CA GLN A 326 -3.68 7.42 13.94
C GLN A 326 -4.09 8.83 14.41
N ARG A 327 -5.38 9.13 14.49
CA ARG A 327 -5.86 10.39 15.08
C ARG A 327 -5.57 10.46 16.58
N ALA A 328 -5.78 9.38 17.32
CA ALA A 328 -5.43 9.34 18.74
C ALA A 328 -3.92 9.55 18.95
N ARG A 329 -3.08 8.93 18.08
CA ARG A 329 -1.63 9.15 18.08
C ARG A 329 -1.29 10.60 17.76
N LEU A 330 -1.89 11.18 16.73
CA LEU A 330 -1.65 12.58 16.37
C LEU A 330 -2.01 13.52 17.53
N ALA A 331 -3.14 13.30 18.19
CA ALA A 331 -3.54 14.10 19.35
C ALA A 331 -2.55 14.01 20.52
N ALA A 332 -1.91 12.85 20.70
CA ALA A 332 -0.88 12.66 21.74
C ALA A 332 0.48 13.31 21.38
N LEU A 333 0.70 13.65 20.10
CA LEU A 333 1.92 14.29 19.60
C LEU A 333 1.80 15.82 19.51
N LEU A 334 0.62 16.38 19.73
CA LEU A 334 0.37 17.84 19.75
C LEU A 334 0.66 18.44 21.13
#